data_a9ec07f1fd2efa64c7aa2dee7e9ed34b
#
_entry.id   a9ec07f1fd2efa64c7aa2dee7e9ed34b
#
_cell.length_a   1.000
_cell.length_b   1.000
_cell.length_c   1.000
_cell.angle_alpha   90.00
_cell.angle_beta   90.00
_cell.angle_gamma   90.00
#
_symmetry.space_group_name_H-M   'P 1'
#
loop_
_entity.id
_entity.type
_entity.pdbx_description
1 polymer ?
#
loop_
_entity_poly.entity_id
_entity_poly.type
_entity_poly.pdbx_seq_one_letter_code
_entity_poly.pdbx_strand_id
1 'polypeptide(L)'
;MSQKTHYDWLWPWVQDQEIRTVIDCGGCLGHWTMFWQDKVKQIELFEPNKTTLPELKQNIQNFKNVNIHEYALGDRPGKVSMDYVKDDHVGTYAITDQQGDIEIRTLDSFNFTDVDIMKIDVEGYEVPLLLGAKETILNNRPWIQIEANETGQRYGRQKIHILETLTNFGMRRIAKEWPDQIWSF
;
A
#
# COMPACT_ATOMS: atom_id res chain seq x y z
N MET A 1 12.15 4.51 25.93
CA MET A 1 12.16 4.77 24.47
C MET A 1 11.26 3.72 23.87
N SER A 2 10.06 4.09 23.35
CA SER A 2 9.19 3.16 22.66
C SER A 2 9.91 2.66 21.41
N GLN A 3 9.89 1.35 21.17
CA GLN A 3 10.33 0.82 19.88
C GLN A 3 9.46 1.51 18.82
N LYS A 4 10.09 2.26 17.91
CA LYS A 4 9.41 2.78 16.72
C LYS A 4 8.91 1.58 15.94
N THR A 5 7.62 1.53 15.71
CA THR A 5 7.01 0.54 14.84
C THR A 5 7.01 1.09 13.42
N HIS A 6 7.02 0.24 12.39
CA HIS A 6 6.89 0.69 11.00
C HIS A 6 5.60 1.48 10.74
N TYR A 7 4.60 1.35 11.63
CA TYR A 7 3.28 1.96 11.49
C TYR A 7 3.26 3.46 11.79
N ASP A 8 4.14 3.94 12.68
CA ASP A 8 4.22 5.33 13.12
C ASP A 8 5.32 6.14 12.41
N TRP A 9 6.05 5.52 11.49
CA TRP A 9 7.23 6.11 10.90
C TRP A 9 6.95 7.37 10.08
N LEU A 10 5.82 7.43 9.37
CA LEU A 10 5.40 8.62 8.63
C LEU A 10 4.82 9.72 9.54
N TRP A 11 4.32 9.35 10.74
CA TRP A 11 3.60 10.26 11.62
C TRP A 11 4.34 11.57 11.94
N PRO A 12 5.64 11.60 12.25
CA PRO A 12 6.37 12.85 12.54
C PRO A 12 6.35 13.89 11.44
N TRP A 13 6.07 13.49 10.19
CA TRP A 13 6.05 14.37 9.03
C TRP A 13 4.67 14.98 8.76
N VAL A 14 3.61 14.40 9.31
CA VAL A 14 2.23 14.74 8.98
C VAL A 14 1.36 15.07 10.21
N GLN A 15 1.87 14.89 11.43
CA GLN A 15 1.08 15.02 12.68
C GLN A 15 0.42 16.37 12.89
N ASP A 16 0.94 17.44 12.28
CA ASP A 16 0.40 18.80 12.40
C ASP A 16 -0.58 19.16 11.27
N GLN A 17 -0.95 18.16 10.44
CA GLN A 17 -1.86 18.33 9.31
C GLN A 17 -3.19 17.62 9.58
N GLU A 18 -4.27 18.16 9.03
CA GLU A 18 -5.54 17.44 8.96
C GLU A 18 -5.45 16.40 7.83
N ILE A 19 -5.53 15.11 8.17
CA ILE A 19 -5.45 14.01 7.20
C ILE A 19 -6.88 13.54 6.89
N ARG A 20 -7.27 13.68 5.62
CA ARG A 20 -8.62 13.37 5.15
C ARG A 20 -8.73 11.90 4.75
N THR A 21 -8.01 11.50 3.71
CA THR A 21 -8.05 10.12 3.20
C THR A 21 -6.67 9.49 3.19
N VAL A 22 -6.62 8.28 3.68
CA VAL A 22 -5.45 7.42 3.64
C VAL A 22 -5.75 6.18 2.80
N ILE A 23 -4.84 5.77 1.94
CA ILE A 23 -4.93 4.52 1.19
C ILE A 23 -3.88 3.54 1.73
N ASP A 24 -4.33 2.38 2.26
CA ASP A 24 -3.49 1.29 2.74
C ASP A 24 -3.49 0.16 1.69
N CYS A 25 -2.45 0.11 0.86
CA CYS A 25 -2.28 -0.91 -0.16
C CYS A 25 -1.47 -2.09 0.40
N GLY A 26 -2.12 -3.23 0.58
CA GLY A 26 -1.59 -4.41 1.26
C GLY A 26 -1.85 -4.33 2.76
N GLY A 27 -3.14 -4.34 3.14
CA GLY A 27 -3.57 -4.18 4.53
C GLY A 27 -3.22 -5.36 5.43
N CYS A 28 -3.00 -6.56 4.87
CA CYS A 28 -2.69 -7.79 5.58
C CYS A 28 -3.65 -8.03 6.77
N LEU A 29 -3.17 -7.97 8.01
CA LEU A 29 -3.98 -8.10 9.22
C LEU A 29 -4.49 -6.77 9.79
N GLY A 30 -4.23 -5.65 9.11
CA GLY A 30 -4.74 -4.32 9.47
C GLY A 30 -3.91 -3.54 10.48
N HIS A 31 -2.71 -4.00 10.84
CA HIS A 31 -1.91 -3.35 11.89
C HIS A 31 -1.56 -1.89 11.58
N TRP A 32 -1.21 -1.58 10.32
CA TRP A 32 -0.94 -0.22 9.89
C TRP A 32 -2.22 0.65 9.97
N THR A 33 -3.34 0.16 9.47
CA THR A 33 -4.66 0.79 9.57
C THR A 33 -5.07 1.03 11.02
N MET A 34 -4.82 0.08 11.95
CA MET A 34 -5.11 0.25 13.39
C MET A 34 -4.36 1.42 14.01
N PHE A 35 -3.14 1.72 13.60
CA PHE A 35 -2.41 2.89 14.06
C PHE A 35 -3.05 4.20 13.56
N TRP A 36 -3.55 4.21 12.32
CA TRP A 36 -4.02 5.42 11.65
C TRP A 36 -5.50 5.75 11.89
N GLN A 37 -6.32 4.79 12.29
CA GLN A 37 -7.79 4.89 12.29
C GLN A 37 -8.35 6.05 13.13
N ASP A 38 -7.71 6.46 14.21
CA ASP A 38 -8.14 7.57 15.09
C ASP A 38 -7.50 8.92 14.71
N LYS A 39 -6.67 8.98 13.69
CA LYS A 39 -5.88 10.14 13.26
C LYS A 39 -6.34 10.72 11.93
N VAL A 40 -7.24 10.02 11.23
CA VAL A 40 -7.66 10.36 9.86
C VAL A 40 -9.17 10.28 9.71
N LYS A 41 -9.72 10.96 8.70
CA LYS A 41 -11.18 10.93 8.47
C LYS A 41 -11.63 9.63 7.81
N GLN A 42 -10.86 9.10 6.87
CA GLN A 42 -11.20 7.92 6.07
C GLN A 42 -9.96 7.09 5.75
N ILE A 43 -10.10 5.77 5.77
CA ILE A 43 -9.09 4.82 5.28
C ILE A 43 -9.71 3.93 4.21
N GLU A 44 -9.07 3.85 3.05
CA GLU A 44 -9.39 2.94 1.97
C GLU A 44 -8.33 1.82 1.95
N LEU A 45 -8.68 0.66 2.51
CA LEU A 45 -7.77 -0.47 2.70
C LEU A 45 -7.97 -1.51 1.60
N PHE A 46 -6.89 -1.88 0.92
CA PHE A 46 -6.86 -2.90 -0.13
C PHE A 46 -6.13 -4.15 0.37
N GLU A 47 -6.85 -5.27 0.39
CA GLU A 47 -6.30 -6.59 0.72
C GLU A 47 -7.00 -7.68 -0.12
N PRO A 48 -6.31 -8.30 -1.08
CA PRO A 48 -6.89 -9.30 -1.95
C PRO A 48 -6.87 -10.73 -1.38
N ASN A 49 -6.06 -11.00 -0.36
CA ASN A 49 -5.82 -12.35 0.13
C ASN A 49 -7.00 -12.88 0.94
N LYS A 50 -7.74 -13.82 0.37
CA LYS A 50 -8.90 -14.47 1.02
C LYS A 50 -8.56 -15.19 2.33
N THR A 51 -7.29 -15.55 2.55
CA THR A 51 -6.84 -16.23 3.78
C THR A 51 -6.70 -15.24 4.93
N THR A 52 -6.22 -14.01 4.67
CA THR A 52 -6.02 -12.98 5.70
C THR A 52 -7.29 -12.17 5.97
N LEU A 53 -8.16 -12.02 4.98
CA LEU A 53 -9.39 -11.20 5.08
C LEU A 53 -10.27 -11.49 6.29
N PRO A 54 -10.53 -12.74 6.72
CA PRO A 54 -11.37 -13.00 7.91
C PRO A 54 -10.78 -12.38 9.18
N GLU A 55 -9.48 -12.54 9.39
CA GLU A 55 -8.78 -11.98 10.55
C GLU A 55 -8.68 -10.45 10.47
N LEU A 56 -8.34 -9.91 9.29
CA LEU A 56 -8.37 -8.48 9.03
C LEU A 56 -9.72 -7.86 9.42
N LYS A 57 -10.82 -8.41 8.90
CA LYS A 57 -12.18 -7.94 9.20
C LYS A 57 -12.50 -7.99 10.69
N GLN A 58 -12.05 -9.03 11.39
CA GLN A 58 -12.19 -9.14 12.83
C GLN A 58 -11.40 -8.06 13.58
N ASN A 59 -10.16 -7.80 13.17
CA ASN A 59 -9.29 -6.83 13.83
C ASN A 59 -9.81 -5.40 13.72
N ILE A 60 -10.44 -5.03 12.60
CA ILE A 60 -10.92 -3.66 12.34
C ILE A 60 -12.45 -3.51 12.42
N GLN A 61 -13.19 -4.50 12.89
CA GLN A 61 -14.66 -4.53 12.89
C GLN A 61 -15.34 -3.35 13.61
N ASN A 62 -14.63 -2.71 14.53
CA ASN A 62 -15.14 -1.56 15.31
C ASN A 62 -14.78 -0.20 14.68
N PHE A 63 -14.00 -0.17 13.61
CA PHE A 63 -13.59 1.07 12.96
C PHE A 63 -14.65 1.50 11.93
N LYS A 64 -15.19 2.70 12.13
CA LYS A 64 -16.30 3.23 11.31
C LYS A 64 -15.83 3.95 10.05
N ASN A 65 -14.55 4.30 10.00
CA ASN A 65 -13.92 5.09 8.94
C ASN A 65 -12.97 4.26 8.08
N VAL A 66 -13.17 2.93 8.00
CA VAL A 66 -12.35 2.03 7.18
C VAL A 66 -13.24 1.30 6.18
N ASN A 67 -12.95 1.45 4.90
CA ASN A 67 -13.53 0.65 3.82
C ASN A 67 -12.52 -0.42 3.40
N ILE A 68 -12.95 -1.68 3.34
CA ILE A 68 -12.12 -2.78 2.84
C ILE A 68 -12.47 -3.03 1.38
N HIS A 69 -11.45 -3.02 0.53
CA HIS A 69 -11.49 -3.38 -0.88
C HIS A 69 -10.78 -4.71 -1.10
N GLU A 70 -11.52 -5.75 -1.44
CA GLU A 70 -11.01 -7.12 -1.64
C GLU A 70 -10.43 -7.30 -3.04
N TYR A 71 -9.59 -6.35 -3.48
CA TYR A 71 -8.97 -6.31 -4.80
C TYR A 71 -7.45 -6.25 -4.68
N ALA A 72 -6.77 -6.89 -5.62
CA ALA A 72 -5.38 -6.59 -5.90
C ALA A 72 -5.28 -5.26 -6.68
N LEU A 73 -4.16 -4.56 -6.54
CA LEU A 73 -3.89 -3.33 -7.27
C LEU A 73 -2.72 -3.53 -8.25
N GLY A 74 -2.88 -3.02 -9.48
CA GLY A 74 -1.87 -3.12 -10.52
C GLY A 74 -2.06 -2.10 -11.64
N ASP A 75 -1.33 -2.27 -12.73
CA ASP A 75 -1.31 -1.34 -13.87
C ASP A 75 -2.49 -1.49 -14.84
N ARG A 76 -3.28 -2.55 -14.71
CA ARG A 76 -4.45 -2.85 -15.56
C ARG A 76 -5.42 -3.78 -14.86
N PRO A 77 -6.71 -3.74 -15.23
CA PRO A 77 -7.70 -4.65 -14.69
C PRO A 77 -7.49 -6.09 -15.22
N GLY A 78 -7.88 -7.07 -14.43
CA GLY A 78 -7.79 -8.48 -14.79
C GLY A 78 -8.07 -9.42 -13.62
N LYS A 79 -7.53 -10.63 -13.72
CA LYS A 79 -7.56 -11.64 -12.65
C LYS A 79 -6.17 -12.24 -12.47
N VAL A 80 -5.78 -12.42 -11.22
CA VAL A 80 -4.49 -12.96 -10.81
C VAL A 80 -4.67 -14.06 -9.76
N SER A 81 -3.63 -14.86 -9.56
CA SER A 81 -3.48 -15.73 -8.39
C SER A 81 -2.53 -15.09 -7.37
N MET A 82 -2.57 -15.58 -6.15
CA MET A 82 -1.56 -15.29 -5.12
C MET A 82 -1.01 -16.60 -4.58
N ASP A 83 0.31 -16.66 -4.44
CA ASP A 83 1.00 -17.79 -3.82
C ASP A 83 1.69 -17.36 -2.52
N TYR A 84 1.75 -18.30 -1.59
CA TYR A 84 2.53 -18.12 -0.37
C TYR A 84 4.02 -18.04 -0.71
N VAL A 85 4.64 -16.94 -0.35
CA VAL A 85 6.08 -16.77 -0.47
C VAL A 85 6.71 -17.37 0.79
N LYS A 86 7.53 -18.40 0.60
CA LYS A 86 8.28 -19.05 1.67
C LYS A 86 9.34 -18.08 2.23
N ASP A 87 8.93 -17.29 3.19
CA ASP A 87 9.82 -16.69 4.18
C ASP A 87 9.15 -16.85 5.54
N ASP A 88 9.91 -16.93 6.62
CA ASP A 88 9.47 -17.32 7.97
C ASP A 88 8.44 -16.38 8.63
N HIS A 89 7.78 -15.53 7.85
CA HIS A 89 6.81 -14.54 8.35
C HIS A 89 5.38 -14.87 7.90
N VAL A 90 4.46 -14.91 8.85
CA VAL A 90 3.02 -15.04 8.62
C VAL A 90 2.55 -13.86 7.75
N GLY A 91 1.96 -14.17 6.60
CA GLY A 91 1.29 -13.17 5.78
C GLY A 91 1.99 -12.79 4.48
N THR A 92 3.13 -13.37 4.16
CA THR A 92 3.82 -13.08 2.90
C THR A 92 3.17 -13.83 1.75
N TYR A 93 2.20 -13.20 1.11
CA TYR A 93 1.57 -13.68 -0.12
C TYR A 93 1.85 -12.69 -1.24
N ALA A 94 2.24 -13.18 -2.39
CA ALA A 94 2.53 -12.35 -3.54
C ALA A 94 1.68 -12.75 -4.75
N ILE A 95 1.32 -11.78 -5.56
CA ILE A 95 0.65 -11.97 -6.84
C ILE A 95 1.53 -12.88 -7.73
N THR A 96 0.89 -13.74 -8.52
CA THR A 96 1.57 -14.53 -9.56
C THR A 96 1.00 -14.16 -10.92
N ASP A 97 1.81 -14.36 -11.97
CA ASP A 97 1.36 -14.15 -13.37
C ASP A 97 0.37 -15.23 -13.85
N GLN A 98 0.01 -16.18 -12.97
CA GLN A 98 -0.97 -17.20 -13.29
C GLN A 98 -2.38 -16.61 -13.23
N GLN A 99 -3.23 -17.07 -14.13
CA GLN A 99 -4.65 -16.73 -14.10
C GLN A 99 -5.29 -17.35 -12.85
N GLY A 100 -5.92 -16.51 -12.03
CA GLY A 100 -6.59 -16.90 -10.80
C GLY A 100 -8.00 -16.33 -10.66
N ASP A 101 -8.48 -16.28 -9.44
CA ASP A 101 -9.83 -15.80 -9.12
C ASP A 101 -9.84 -14.46 -8.34
N ILE A 102 -8.65 -13.90 -8.08
CA ILE A 102 -8.50 -12.59 -7.44
C ILE A 102 -8.61 -11.51 -8.48
N GLU A 103 -9.55 -10.60 -8.30
CA GLU A 103 -9.71 -9.45 -9.18
C GLU A 103 -8.61 -8.42 -8.92
N ILE A 104 -7.95 -7.96 -9.99
CA ILE A 104 -6.97 -6.87 -9.95
C ILE A 104 -7.54 -5.66 -10.67
N ARG A 105 -7.36 -4.48 -10.08
CA ARG A 105 -7.81 -3.19 -10.59
C ARG A 105 -6.68 -2.16 -10.55
N THR A 106 -6.85 -1.07 -11.30
CA THR A 106 -6.01 0.13 -11.12
C THR A 106 -6.58 0.96 -9.98
N LEU A 107 -5.71 1.59 -9.19
CA LEU A 107 -6.18 2.51 -8.14
C LEU A 107 -6.92 3.71 -8.75
N ASP A 108 -6.48 4.17 -9.91
CA ASP A 108 -7.11 5.28 -10.65
C ASP A 108 -8.57 5.02 -11.00
N SER A 109 -8.98 3.74 -11.15
CA SER A 109 -10.38 3.37 -11.45
C SER A 109 -11.37 3.67 -10.33
N PHE A 110 -10.90 3.91 -9.10
CA PHE A 110 -11.73 4.27 -7.95
C PHE A 110 -12.01 5.77 -7.87
N ASN A 111 -11.25 6.60 -8.60
CA ASN A 111 -11.40 8.07 -8.65
C ASN A 111 -11.33 8.74 -7.26
N PHE A 112 -10.46 8.29 -6.37
CA PHE A 112 -10.30 8.88 -5.05
C PHE A 112 -9.80 10.33 -5.14
N THR A 113 -10.41 11.16 -4.32
CA THR A 113 -10.01 12.56 -4.10
C THR A 113 -9.63 12.77 -2.65
N ASP A 114 -8.93 13.87 -2.36
CA ASP A 114 -8.51 14.23 -1.01
C ASP A 114 -7.60 13.17 -0.34
N VAL A 115 -6.80 12.48 -1.13
CA VAL A 115 -5.83 11.50 -0.65
C VAL A 115 -4.59 12.21 -0.15
N ASP A 116 -4.34 12.12 1.15
CA ASP A 116 -3.20 12.78 1.80
C ASP A 116 -2.03 11.83 2.05
N ILE A 117 -2.32 10.53 2.22
CA ILE A 117 -1.31 9.50 2.48
C ILE A 117 -1.62 8.22 1.71
N MET A 118 -0.56 7.58 1.20
CA MET A 118 -0.60 6.21 0.67
C MET A 118 0.48 5.36 1.33
N LYS A 119 0.12 4.21 1.88
CA LYS A 119 1.06 3.14 2.23
C LYS A 119 1.03 2.10 1.12
N ILE A 120 2.19 1.68 0.65
CA ILE A 120 2.35 0.70 -0.44
C ILE A 120 3.31 -0.40 0.03
N ASP A 121 2.76 -1.59 0.23
CA ASP A 121 3.48 -2.76 0.68
C ASP A 121 2.72 -3.99 0.13
N VAL A 122 3.06 -4.38 -1.09
CA VAL A 122 2.34 -5.37 -1.89
C VAL A 122 3.26 -6.48 -2.40
N GLU A 123 4.32 -6.74 -1.63
CA GLU A 123 5.19 -7.90 -1.77
C GLU A 123 5.81 -8.04 -3.18
N GLY A 124 6.33 -6.92 -3.69
CA GLY A 124 7.05 -6.84 -4.97
C GLY A 124 6.21 -6.37 -6.15
N TYR A 125 4.92 -6.10 -5.97
CA TYR A 125 4.04 -5.59 -7.04
C TYR A 125 3.89 -4.06 -7.03
N GLU A 126 4.79 -3.35 -6.34
CA GLU A 126 4.77 -1.89 -6.12
C GLU A 126 4.80 -1.11 -7.44
N VAL A 127 5.65 -1.50 -8.39
CA VAL A 127 5.78 -0.78 -9.68
C VAL A 127 4.49 -0.86 -10.51
N PRO A 128 3.83 -2.02 -10.72
CA PRO A 128 2.52 -2.05 -11.37
C PRO A 128 1.47 -1.22 -10.64
N LEU A 129 1.44 -1.28 -9.30
CA LEU A 129 0.52 -0.47 -8.52
C LEU A 129 0.76 1.02 -8.74
N LEU A 130 2.01 1.50 -8.66
CA LEU A 130 2.36 2.90 -8.91
C LEU A 130 1.92 3.36 -10.31
N LEU A 131 2.09 2.51 -11.33
CA LEU A 131 1.63 2.83 -12.69
C LEU A 131 0.12 2.93 -12.79
N GLY A 132 -0.63 2.07 -12.10
CA GLY A 132 -2.09 2.11 -12.04
C GLY A 132 -2.67 3.09 -11.02
N ALA A 133 -1.82 3.80 -10.28
CA ALA A 133 -2.16 4.85 -9.34
C ALA A 133 -1.70 6.24 -9.79
N LYS A 134 -1.19 6.35 -11.02
CA LYS A 134 -0.51 7.55 -11.51
C LYS A 134 -1.37 8.81 -11.39
N GLU A 135 -2.62 8.76 -11.87
CA GLU A 135 -3.51 9.92 -11.84
C GLU A 135 -3.91 10.27 -10.40
N THR A 136 -4.18 9.26 -9.57
CA THR A 136 -4.46 9.45 -8.14
C THR A 136 -3.30 10.15 -7.45
N ILE A 137 -2.06 9.71 -7.69
CA ILE A 137 -0.85 10.30 -7.10
C ILE A 137 -0.63 11.73 -7.60
N LEU A 138 -0.72 11.97 -8.90
CA LEU A 138 -0.44 13.30 -9.47
C LEU A 138 -1.49 14.34 -9.10
N ASN A 139 -2.77 13.94 -9.03
CA ASN A 139 -3.88 14.85 -8.72
C ASN A 139 -3.97 15.18 -7.22
N ASN A 140 -3.68 14.22 -6.34
CA ASN A 140 -3.80 14.40 -4.89
C ASN A 140 -2.47 14.78 -4.21
N ARG A 141 -1.32 14.45 -4.80
CA ARG A 141 0.03 14.71 -4.27
C ARG A 141 0.25 14.19 -2.85
N PRO A 142 -0.07 12.92 -2.57
CA PRO A 142 0.00 12.36 -1.23
C PRO A 142 1.44 12.21 -0.73
N TRP A 143 1.60 12.07 0.57
CA TRP A 143 2.76 11.42 1.15
C TRP A 143 2.70 9.93 0.86
N ILE A 144 3.82 9.33 0.47
CA ILE A 144 3.88 7.88 0.19
C ILE A 144 4.89 7.23 1.12
N GLN A 145 4.42 6.27 1.91
CA GLN A 145 5.27 5.28 2.58
C GLN A 145 5.26 4.01 1.73
N ILE A 146 6.42 3.57 1.27
CA ILE A 146 6.53 2.42 0.36
C ILE A 146 7.64 1.48 0.78
N GLU A 147 7.34 0.18 0.79
CA GLU A 147 8.36 -0.85 0.89
C GLU A 147 9.15 -0.93 -0.42
N ALA A 148 10.46 -0.75 -0.32
CA ALA A 148 11.36 -0.76 -1.47
C ALA A 148 12.52 -1.72 -1.24
N ASN A 149 12.20 -3.00 -1.28
CA ASN A 149 13.12 -4.13 -1.18
C ASN A 149 13.39 -4.78 -2.55
N GLU A 150 13.93 -5.98 -2.55
CA GLU A 150 14.23 -6.74 -3.77
C GLU A 150 13.15 -7.78 -4.14
N THR A 151 12.01 -7.78 -3.46
CA THR A 151 10.92 -8.76 -3.72
C THR A 151 10.36 -8.67 -5.15
N GLY A 152 10.43 -7.49 -5.77
CA GLY A 152 10.05 -7.27 -7.16
C GLY A 152 10.87 -8.04 -8.20
N GLN A 153 12.03 -8.61 -7.82
CA GLN A 153 12.86 -9.40 -8.73
C GLN A 153 12.12 -10.61 -9.32
N ARG A 154 11.15 -11.17 -8.59
CA ARG A 154 10.28 -12.26 -9.07
C ARG A 154 9.46 -11.89 -10.31
N TYR A 155 9.25 -10.58 -10.55
CA TYR A 155 8.56 -10.03 -11.72
C TYR A 155 9.53 -9.35 -12.71
N GLY A 156 10.84 -9.64 -12.62
CA GLY A 156 11.87 -8.98 -13.43
C GLY A 156 12.05 -7.50 -13.10
N ARG A 157 11.61 -7.06 -11.93
CA ARG A 157 11.68 -5.66 -11.46
C ARG A 157 12.63 -5.56 -10.28
N GLN A 158 13.38 -4.49 -10.26
CA GLN A 158 14.33 -4.19 -9.20
C GLN A 158 13.84 -2.96 -8.42
N LYS A 159 14.27 -2.82 -7.20
CA LYS A 159 14.05 -1.64 -6.36
C LYS A 159 14.30 -0.32 -7.08
N ILE A 160 15.28 -0.26 -7.98
CA ILE A 160 15.59 0.94 -8.75
C ILE A 160 14.38 1.43 -9.56
N HIS A 161 13.54 0.52 -10.08
CA HIS A 161 12.36 0.91 -10.86
C HIS A 161 11.28 1.61 -10.01
N ILE A 162 11.19 1.28 -8.69
CA ILE A 162 10.33 2.03 -7.76
C ILE A 162 10.83 3.46 -7.66
N LEU A 163 12.15 3.64 -7.45
CA LEU A 163 12.77 4.96 -7.29
C LEU A 163 12.61 5.80 -8.57
N GLU A 164 12.85 5.22 -9.72
CA GLU A 164 12.68 5.86 -11.03
C GLU A 164 11.22 6.28 -11.26
N THR A 165 10.27 5.39 -10.95
CA THR A 165 8.83 5.68 -11.13
C THR A 165 8.40 6.88 -10.27
N LEU A 166 8.73 6.88 -8.98
CA LEU A 166 8.38 7.98 -8.08
C LEU A 166 9.09 9.29 -8.47
N THR A 167 10.36 9.22 -8.88
CA THR A 167 11.09 10.38 -9.36
C THR A 167 10.47 10.94 -10.64
N ASN A 168 10.05 10.08 -11.58
CA ASN A 168 9.36 10.48 -12.80
C ASN A 168 7.97 11.12 -12.54
N PHE A 169 7.33 10.80 -11.41
CA PHE A 169 6.13 11.50 -10.95
C PHE A 169 6.44 12.87 -10.33
N GLY A 170 7.70 13.23 -10.19
CA GLY A 170 8.13 14.50 -9.59
C GLY A 170 8.27 14.44 -8.07
N MET A 171 8.25 13.28 -7.47
CA MET A 171 8.40 13.09 -6.03
C MET A 171 9.88 13.07 -5.62
N ARG A 172 10.14 13.42 -4.37
CA ARG A 172 11.46 13.37 -3.73
C ARG A 172 11.41 12.44 -2.53
N ARG A 173 12.46 11.64 -2.35
CA ARG A 173 12.61 10.81 -1.17
C ARG A 173 12.97 11.68 0.03
N ILE A 174 12.14 11.66 1.07
CA ILE A 174 12.28 12.43 2.29
C ILE A 174 13.07 11.65 3.34
N ALA A 175 12.77 10.36 3.49
CA ALA A 175 13.44 9.50 4.47
C ALA A 175 13.57 8.06 3.94
N LYS A 176 14.49 7.31 4.57
CA LYS A 176 14.71 5.89 4.29
C LYS A 176 15.11 5.18 5.58
N GLU A 177 14.36 4.14 5.93
CA GLU A 177 14.69 3.15 6.94
C GLU A 177 14.36 1.78 6.36
N TRP A 178 15.39 0.96 6.13
CA TRP A 178 15.23 -0.30 5.41
C TRP A 178 14.15 -1.22 6.02
N PRO A 179 13.22 -1.78 5.24
CA PRO A 179 13.09 -1.66 3.76
C PRO A 179 12.28 -0.46 3.27
N ASP A 180 11.68 0.32 4.18
CA ASP A 180 10.74 1.38 3.89
C ASP A 180 11.38 2.70 3.43
N GLN A 181 10.60 3.47 2.68
CA GLN A 181 10.95 4.82 2.24
C GLN A 181 9.73 5.75 2.34
N ILE A 182 9.99 7.03 2.65
CA ILE A 182 8.99 8.11 2.61
C ILE A 182 9.30 9.03 1.44
N TRP A 183 8.26 9.32 0.65
CA TRP A 183 8.31 10.19 -0.50
C TRP A 183 7.25 11.28 -0.41
N SER A 184 7.55 12.47 -0.95
CA SER A 184 6.62 13.60 -1.08
C SER A 184 6.98 14.44 -2.30
N PHE A 185 6.08 15.31 -2.72
CA PHE A 185 6.30 16.27 -3.83
C PHE A 185 7.13 17.47 -3.41
#